data_ede9540fd67ea44bb5088258eaaeff97
#
_entry.id   ede9540fd67ea44bb5088258eaaeff97
#
_cell.length_a   1.000
_cell.length_b   1.000
_cell.length_c   1.000
_cell.angle_alpha   90.00
_cell.angle_beta   90.00
_cell.angle_gamma   90.00
#
_symmetry.space_group_name_H-M   'P 1'
#
loop_
_entity.id
_entity.type
_entity.pdbx_description
1 polymer ?
#
loop_
_entity_poly.entity_id
_entity_poly.type
_entity_poly.pdbx_seq_one_letter_code
_entity_poly.pdbx_strand_id
1 'polypeptide(L)'
;MGALKGIIELELPLNVAFSFGIAENSIDAKSYKPGDILTSLKGLTVNIGNTDAEGRLVLADTITWTTSKFSPNYLVDLATLTGACVVALGNTTGGLFTNDDEFVKRMKDAGDSVYEELWHLPIQDEHREAIKGDIANISNTGKGRYGGASSAAAFLECFVEKETKWVHCDIAGPAYLDKPFHPMPAHGTGFGIQTLLKMFRDHKA
;
A
#
# COMPACT_ATOMS: atom_id res chain seq x y z
N MET A 1 -4.62 11.91 5.71
CA MET A 1 -5.17 13.14 6.34
C MET A 1 -5.77 14.10 5.31
N GLY A 2 -5.03 14.51 4.24
CA GLY A 2 -5.55 15.44 3.23
C GLY A 2 -6.85 14.98 2.57
N ALA A 3 -6.95 13.71 2.15
CA ALA A 3 -8.18 13.16 1.58
C ALA A 3 -9.35 13.18 2.57
N LEU A 4 -9.12 12.82 3.84
CA LEU A 4 -10.14 12.90 4.89
C LEU A 4 -10.66 14.33 5.06
N LYS A 5 -9.76 15.31 5.12
CA LYS A 5 -10.13 16.74 5.19
C LYS A 5 -10.98 17.14 3.98
N GLY A 6 -10.56 16.76 2.78
CA GLY A 6 -11.30 17.08 1.55
C GLY A 6 -12.70 16.44 1.50
N ILE A 7 -12.87 15.18 1.97
CA ILE A 7 -14.18 14.53 2.05
C ILE A 7 -15.14 15.32 2.95
N ILE A 8 -14.62 15.77 4.12
CA ILE A 8 -15.42 16.55 5.09
C ILE A 8 -15.78 17.92 4.50
N GLU A 9 -14.81 18.63 3.90
CA GLU A 9 -15.05 19.98 3.33
C GLU A 9 -15.96 19.96 2.10
N LEU A 10 -15.93 18.87 1.33
CA LEU A 10 -16.81 18.67 0.17
C LEU A 10 -18.16 18.04 0.53
N GLU A 11 -18.39 17.73 1.80
CA GLU A 11 -19.63 17.10 2.30
C GLU A 11 -20.03 15.85 1.49
N LEU A 12 -19.03 15.02 1.12
CA LEU A 12 -19.30 13.85 0.31
C LEU A 12 -20.13 12.82 1.10
N PRO A 13 -21.26 12.32 0.57
CA PRO A 13 -22.16 11.39 1.26
C PRO A 13 -21.60 9.96 1.24
N LEU A 14 -20.51 9.73 1.96
CA LEU A 14 -19.75 8.49 1.96
C LEU A 14 -19.61 7.91 3.36
N ASN A 15 -19.69 6.59 3.46
CA ASN A 15 -19.29 5.86 4.66
C ASN A 15 -17.83 5.42 4.50
N VAL A 16 -16.91 6.18 5.08
CA VAL A 16 -15.45 5.97 4.91
C VAL A 16 -14.78 5.88 6.27
N ALA A 17 -13.94 4.88 6.44
CA ALA A 17 -13.02 4.74 7.56
C ALA A 17 -11.59 5.05 7.11
N PHE A 18 -10.86 5.83 7.91
CA PHE A 18 -9.43 6.06 7.72
C PHE A 18 -8.66 5.44 8.87
N SER A 19 -7.76 4.52 8.53
CA SER A 19 -6.88 3.85 9.48
C SER A 19 -5.44 4.26 9.22
N PHE A 20 -4.69 4.53 10.29
CA PHE A 20 -3.29 4.89 10.23
C PHE A 20 -2.48 3.91 11.07
N GLY A 21 -1.64 3.11 10.42
CA GLY A 21 -0.65 2.28 11.08
C GLY A 21 0.51 3.17 11.56
N ILE A 22 0.61 3.37 12.85
CA ILE A 22 1.66 4.20 13.45
C ILE A 22 2.45 3.34 14.40
N ALA A 23 3.74 3.16 14.13
CA ALA A 23 4.66 2.42 14.95
C ALA A 23 5.98 3.18 15.07
N GLU A 24 6.63 3.05 16.23
CA GLU A 24 7.99 3.53 16.40
C GLU A 24 8.92 2.69 15.51
N ASN A 25 9.83 3.36 14.79
CA ASN A 25 10.82 2.73 13.94
C ASN A 25 12.21 3.19 14.36
N SER A 26 12.76 2.54 15.38
CA SER A 26 14.05 2.86 15.95
C SER A 26 14.87 1.60 16.25
N ILE A 27 16.19 1.74 16.23
CA ILE A 27 17.11 0.67 16.59
C ILE A 27 17.24 0.63 18.11
N ASP A 28 16.86 -0.50 18.74
CA ASP A 28 17.07 -0.74 20.14
C ASP A 28 17.32 -2.23 20.46
N ALA A 29 17.57 -2.54 21.73
CA ALA A 29 17.86 -3.90 22.18
C ALA A 29 16.67 -4.85 22.07
N LYS A 30 15.44 -4.34 21.99
CA LYS A 30 14.19 -5.11 21.89
C LYS A 30 13.67 -5.21 20.46
N SER A 31 14.26 -4.47 19.51
CA SER A 31 13.88 -4.54 18.10
C SER A 31 14.10 -5.95 17.57
N TYR A 32 13.18 -6.41 16.73
CA TYR A 32 13.33 -7.71 16.04
C TYR A 32 14.53 -7.70 15.08
N LYS A 33 15.04 -8.87 14.77
CA LYS A 33 16.24 -9.10 13.98
C LYS A 33 15.98 -10.02 12.80
N PRO A 34 16.82 -10.00 11.76
CA PRO A 34 16.76 -11.01 10.71
C PRO A 34 16.82 -12.41 11.31
N GLY A 35 15.92 -13.30 10.89
CA GLY A 35 15.74 -14.64 11.42
C GLY A 35 14.66 -14.78 12.50
N ASP A 36 14.19 -13.68 13.07
CA ASP A 36 13.05 -13.70 13.99
C ASP A 36 11.76 -14.10 13.25
N ILE A 37 10.82 -14.68 13.99
CA ILE A 37 9.47 -15.00 13.51
C ILE A 37 8.48 -14.19 14.32
N LEU A 38 7.72 -13.35 13.63
CA LEU A 38 6.64 -12.57 14.23
C LEU A 38 5.29 -13.22 13.92
N THR A 39 4.34 -13.05 14.83
CA THR A 39 2.94 -13.44 14.58
C THR A 39 2.13 -12.17 14.32
N SER A 40 1.52 -12.09 13.15
CA SER A 40 0.67 -10.97 12.77
C SER A 40 -0.69 -11.01 13.47
N LEU A 41 -1.43 -9.90 13.42
CA LEU A 41 -2.80 -9.81 13.95
C LEU A 41 -3.75 -10.84 13.30
N LYS A 42 -3.52 -11.21 12.03
CA LYS A 42 -4.28 -12.26 11.33
C LYS A 42 -3.92 -13.68 11.78
N GLY A 43 -2.87 -13.83 12.61
CA GLY A 43 -2.36 -15.13 13.08
C GLY A 43 -1.35 -15.78 12.13
N LEU A 44 -1.00 -15.16 11.02
CA LEU A 44 0.06 -15.64 10.14
C LEU A 44 1.43 -15.39 10.79
N THR A 45 2.28 -16.40 10.77
CA THR A 45 3.68 -16.26 11.18
C THR A 45 4.50 -15.71 10.00
N VAL A 46 5.37 -14.74 10.31
CA VAL A 46 6.18 -14.01 9.33
C VAL A 46 7.65 -14.17 9.69
N ASN A 47 8.43 -14.78 8.81
CA ASN A 47 9.88 -14.81 8.92
C ASN A 47 10.47 -13.45 8.53
N ILE A 48 11.33 -12.89 9.36
CA ILE A 48 12.01 -11.63 9.10
C ILE A 48 13.29 -11.90 8.33
N GLY A 49 13.27 -11.60 7.06
CA GLY A 49 14.44 -11.68 6.18
C GLY A 49 15.22 -10.35 6.14
N ASN A 50 14.51 -9.23 6.27
CA ASN A 50 15.10 -7.89 6.30
C ASN A 50 14.29 -6.99 7.24
N THR A 51 14.98 -6.34 8.18
CA THR A 51 14.35 -5.42 9.14
C THR A 51 13.91 -4.10 8.52
N ASP A 52 14.47 -3.71 7.38
CA ASP A 52 14.08 -2.52 6.57
C ASP A 52 12.82 -2.77 5.70
N ALA A 53 12.21 -3.94 5.83
CA ALA A 53 10.90 -4.26 5.28
C ALA A 53 9.81 -4.25 6.37
N GLU A 54 9.87 -3.29 7.29
CA GLU A 54 9.00 -3.12 8.45
C GLU A 54 7.64 -2.52 8.08
N GLY A 55 7.62 -1.59 7.11
CA GLY A 55 6.42 -0.85 6.72
C GLY A 55 5.28 -1.78 6.31
N ARG A 56 5.59 -2.87 5.60
CA ARG A 56 4.58 -3.87 5.22
C ARG A 56 4.03 -4.67 6.40
N LEU A 57 4.80 -4.85 7.49
CA LEU A 57 4.34 -5.51 8.71
C LEU A 57 3.30 -4.65 9.43
N VAL A 58 3.59 -3.36 9.60
CA VAL A 58 2.65 -2.40 10.19
C VAL A 58 1.39 -2.29 9.33
N LEU A 59 1.55 -2.22 8.00
CA LEU A 59 0.42 -2.12 7.08
C LEU A 59 -0.44 -3.38 7.07
N ALA A 60 0.16 -4.57 7.14
CA ALA A 60 -0.54 -5.85 7.23
C ALA A 60 -1.49 -5.92 8.44
N ASP A 61 -1.01 -5.52 9.62
CA ASP A 61 -1.84 -5.50 10.82
C ASP A 61 -2.90 -4.39 10.76
N THR A 62 -2.58 -3.24 10.15
CA THR A 62 -3.54 -2.17 9.91
C THR A 62 -4.66 -2.60 8.97
N ILE A 63 -4.34 -3.31 7.88
CA ILE A 63 -5.31 -3.89 6.94
C ILE A 63 -6.21 -4.88 7.68
N THR A 64 -5.61 -5.84 8.40
CA THR A 64 -6.34 -6.85 9.16
C THR A 64 -7.29 -6.22 10.18
N TRP A 65 -6.81 -5.24 10.95
CA TRP A 65 -7.64 -4.54 11.93
C TRP A 65 -8.79 -3.79 11.27
N THR A 66 -8.50 -3.07 10.19
CA THR A 66 -9.50 -2.27 9.47
C THR A 66 -10.59 -3.15 8.88
N THR A 67 -10.22 -4.24 8.21
CA THR A 67 -11.18 -5.17 7.60
C THR A 67 -12.02 -5.88 8.66
N SER A 68 -11.42 -6.30 9.77
CA SER A 68 -12.16 -6.95 10.87
C SER A 68 -13.14 -6.00 11.56
N LYS A 69 -12.80 -4.70 11.64
CA LYS A 69 -13.61 -3.69 12.34
C LYS A 69 -14.76 -3.14 11.51
N PHE A 70 -14.54 -2.94 10.21
CA PHE A 70 -15.45 -2.19 9.35
C PHE A 70 -16.05 -3.01 8.21
N SER A 71 -15.50 -4.20 7.91
CA SER A 71 -15.93 -5.07 6.79
C SER A 71 -16.15 -4.27 5.48
N PRO A 72 -15.13 -3.53 4.99
CA PRO A 72 -15.30 -2.63 3.86
C PRO A 72 -15.49 -3.41 2.55
N ASN A 73 -16.35 -2.91 1.66
CA ASN A 73 -16.45 -3.42 0.29
C ASN A 73 -15.20 -3.08 -0.54
N TYR A 74 -14.63 -1.90 -0.29
CA TYR A 74 -13.45 -1.37 -0.98
C TYR A 74 -12.39 -0.96 0.04
N LEU A 75 -11.15 -1.37 -0.18
CA LEU A 75 -10.00 -1.02 0.63
C LEU A 75 -8.93 -0.41 -0.28
N VAL A 76 -8.47 0.78 0.06
CA VAL A 76 -7.30 1.40 -0.57
C VAL A 76 -6.26 1.63 0.52
N ASP A 77 -5.06 1.18 0.30
CA ASP A 77 -3.93 1.57 1.13
C ASP A 77 -2.87 2.31 0.30
N LEU A 78 -2.22 3.27 0.92
CA LEU A 78 -1.14 4.06 0.34
C LEU A 78 0.07 3.98 1.26
N ALA A 79 1.21 3.64 0.70
CA ALA A 79 2.47 3.60 1.43
C ALA A 79 3.66 3.95 0.52
N THR A 80 4.69 4.54 1.09
CA THR A 80 6.01 4.66 0.48
C THR A 80 6.76 3.34 0.70
N LEU A 81 6.29 2.28 0.02
CA LEU A 81 6.58 0.92 0.46
C LEU A 81 7.91 0.39 -0.06
N THR A 82 8.23 0.63 -1.35
CA THR A 82 9.38 -0.05 -1.95
C THR A 82 10.24 0.87 -2.82
N GLY A 83 11.57 0.77 -2.61
CA GLY A 83 12.52 1.33 -3.59
C GLY A 83 12.43 0.62 -4.95
N ALA A 84 11.95 -0.62 -4.99
CA ALA A 84 11.73 -1.35 -6.24
C ALA A 84 10.67 -0.69 -7.13
N CYS A 85 9.62 -0.11 -6.56
CA CYS A 85 8.64 0.68 -7.29
C CYS A 85 9.26 1.93 -7.90
N VAL A 86 10.12 2.63 -7.14
CA VAL A 86 10.86 3.80 -7.63
C VAL A 86 11.79 3.42 -8.79
N VAL A 87 12.48 2.29 -8.69
CA VAL A 87 13.36 1.79 -9.77
C VAL A 87 12.56 1.47 -11.04
N ALA A 88 11.33 0.94 -10.89
CA ALA A 88 10.49 0.56 -12.02
C ALA A 88 9.81 1.77 -12.69
N LEU A 89 9.31 2.74 -11.90
CA LEU A 89 8.38 3.78 -12.36
C LEU A 89 8.93 5.21 -12.22
N GLY A 90 10.09 5.38 -11.58
CA GLY A 90 10.65 6.71 -11.30
C GLY A 90 9.96 7.43 -10.14
N ASN A 91 10.18 8.76 -10.08
CA ASN A 91 9.79 9.58 -8.93
C ASN A 91 8.44 10.31 -9.12
N THR A 92 7.75 10.11 -10.24
CA THR A 92 6.53 10.86 -10.56
C THR A 92 5.30 9.97 -10.72
N THR A 93 5.50 8.66 -10.79
CA THR A 93 4.45 7.67 -11.02
C THR A 93 4.33 6.73 -9.84
N GLY A 94 3.12 6.56 -9.30
CA GLY A 94 2.82 5.57 -8.27
C GLY A 94 2.51 4.19 -8.85
N GLY A 95 2.88 3.12 -8.14
CA GLY A 95 2.52 1.74 -8.50
C GLY A 95 1.17 1.35 -7.93
N LEU A 96 0.32 0.71 -8.75
CA LEU A 96 -0.93 0.12 -8.31
C LEU A 96 -0.83 -1.41 -8.33
N PHE A 97 -1.38 -2.04 -7.32
CA PHE A 97 -1.55 -3.49 -7.21
C PHE A 97 -2.95 -3.80 -6.71
N THR A 98 -3.55 -4.91 -7.14
CA THR A 98 -4.96 -5.17 -6.84
C THR A 98 -5.31 -6.65 -6.90
N ASN A 99 -6.45 -6.98 -6.30
CA ASN A 99 -7.20 -8.21 -6.50
C ASN A 99 -8.48 -8.00 -7.35
N ASP A 100 -8.73 -6.76 -7.87
CA ASP A 100 -9.92 -6.41 -8.65
C ASP A 100 -9.59 -5.44 -9.79
N ASP A 101 -9.64 -5.92 -11.03
CA ASP A 101 -9.25 -5.17 -12.23
C ASP A 101 -10.15 -3.95 -12.49
N GLU A 102 -11.42 -4.00 -12.14
CA GLU A 102 -12.32 -2.87 -12.29
C GLU A 102 -11.98 -1.75 -11.30
N PHE A 103 -11.66 -2.13 -10.06
CA PHE A 103 -11.31 -1.15 -9.04
C PHE A 103 -9.98 -0.45 -9.35
N VAL A 104 -8.96 -1.19 -9.79
CA VAL A 104 -7.68 -0.56 -10.18
C VAL A 104 -7.83 0.33 -11.39
N LYS A 105 -8.68 -0.05 -12.36
CA LYS A 105 -8.97 0.81 -13.51
C LYS A 105 -9.60 2.14 -13.07
N ARG A 106 -10.57 2.11 -12.16
CA ARG A 106 -11.19 3.31 -11.60
C ARG A 106 -10.17 4.21 -10.89
N MET A 107 -9.25 3.60 -10.11
CA MET A 107 -8.17 4.34 -9.45
C MET A 107 -7.25 5.01 -10.46
N LYS A 108 -6.86 4.29 -11.52
CA LYS A 108 -6.01 4.84 -12.58
C LYS A 108 -6.72 5.96 -13.33
N ASP A 109 -7.95 5.77 -13.76
CA ASP A 109 -8.73 6.77 -14.48
C ASP A 109 -8.90 8.06 -13.62
N ALA A 110 -9.10 7.91 -12.31
CA ALA A 110 -9.16 9.04 -11.39
C ALA A 110 -7.82 9.77 -11.30
N GLY A 111 -6.70 9.06 -11.17
CA GLY A 111 -5.36 9.62 -11.13
C GLY A 111 -5.01 10.39 -12.42
N ASP A 112 -5.25 9.78 -13.57
CA ASP A 112 -5.02 10.39 -14.89
C ASP A 112 -5.79 11.73 -15.03
N SER A 113 -7.02 11.79 -14.50
CA SER A 113 -7.87 12.99 -14.59
C SER A 113 -7.40 14.17 -13.72
N VAL A 114 -6.51 13.92 -12.75
CA VAL A 114 -5.99 14.92 -11.81
C VAL A 114 -4.45 15.05 -11.88
N TYR A 115 -3.83 14.48 -12.91
CA TYR A 115 -2.38 14.53 -13.14
C TYR A 115 -1.56 13.86 -12.01
N GLU A 116 -2.11 12.86 -11.31
CA GLU A 116 -1.41 11.96 -10.42
C GLU A 116 -1.20 10.62 -11.14
N GLU A 117 -0.08 10.49 -11.85
CA GLU A 117 0.21 9.32 -12.68
C GLU A 117 0.30 8.04 -11.86
N LEU A 118 -0.48 7.03 -12.26
CA LEU A 118 -0.55 5.73 -11.62
C LEU A 118 -0.38 4.62 -12.65
N TRP A 119 0.42 3.58 -12.32
CA TRP A 119 0.66 2.46 -13.22
C TRP A 119 0.39 1.12 -12.55
N HIS A 120 -0.46 0.29 -13.17
CA HIS A 120 -0.79 -1.04 -12.65
C HIS A 120 0.36 -2.01 -12.92
N LEU A 121 0.91 -2.57 -11.85
CA LEU A 121 1.91 -3.62 -11.83
C LEU A 121 1.27 -4.94 -11.36
N PRO A 122 1.71 -6.11 -11.90
CA PRO A 122 1.04 -7.38 -11.63
C PRO A 122 1.37 -7.96 -10.27
N ILE A 123 0.43 -8.71 -9.70
CA ILE A 123 0.67 -9.74 -8.68
C ILE A 123 0.44 -11.09 -9.35
N GLN A 124 1.50 -11.85 -9.59
CA GLN A 124 1.47 -13.17 -10.23
C GLN A 124 1.83 -14.27 -9.23
N ASP A 125 1.61 -15.52 -9.59
CA ASP A 125 1.90 -16.65 -8.72
C ASP A 125 3.36 -16.72 -8.32
N GLU A 126 4.28 -16.33 -9.20
CA GLU A 126 5.71 -16.26 -8.86
C GLU A 126 6.01 -15.28 -7.71
N HIS A 127 5.26 -14.17 -7.60
CA HIS A 127 5.41 -13.20 -6.52
C HIS A 127 4.86 -13.76 -5.20
N ARG A 128 3.75 -14.52 -5.26
CA ARG A 128 3.18 -15.24 -4.11
C ARG A 128 4.09 -16.38 -3.65
N GLU A 129 4.71 -17.11 -4.58
CA GLU A 129 5.71 -18.13 -4.26
C GLU A 129 6.98 -17.51 -3.63
N ALA A 130 7.40 -16.34 -4.12
CA ALA A 130 8.60 -15.66 -3.63
C ALA A 130 8.51 -15.26 -2.15
N ILE A 131 7.32 -15.03 -1.62
CA ILE A 131 7.10 -14.65 -0.22
C ILE A 131 6.79 -15.84 0.70
N LYS A 132 6.74 -17.07 0.21
CA LYS A 132 6.57 -18.25 1.07
C LYS A 132 7.74 -18.37 2.03
N GLY A 133 7.42 -18.46 3.32
CA GLY A 133 8.40 -18.69 4.37
C GLY A 133 8.94 -20.12 4.36
N ASP A 134 10.20 -20.29 4.72
CA ASP A 134 10.79 -21.63 4.88
C ASP A 134 10.47 -22.23 6.25
N ILE A 135 10.36 -21.40 7.29
CA ILE A 135 10.12 -21.78 8.70
C ILE A 135 8.90 -21.07 9.32
N ALA A 136 8.22 -20.24 8.55
CA ALA A 136 7.00 -19.51 8.90
C ALA A 136 6.00 -19.62 7.75
N ASN A 137 4.77 -19.11 7.91
CA ASN A 137 3.80 -19.11 6.82
C ASN A 137 4.29 -18.30 5.62
N ILE A 138 4.80 -17.10 5.89
CA ILE A 138 5.31 -16.17 4.87
C ILE A 138 6.62 -15.51 5.35
N SER A 139 7.30 -14.84 4.42
CA SER A 139 8.48 -14.02 4.69
C SER A 139 8.16 -12.55 4.39
N ASN A 140 8.72 -11.63 5.17
CA ASN A 140 8.58 -10.20 4.90
C ASN A 140 9.40 -9.73 3.68
N THR A 141 10.20 -10.61 3.10
CA THR A 141 10.96 -10.35 1.86
C THR A 141 10.71 -11.44 0.83
N GLY A 142 10.71 -11.06 -0.45
CA GLY A 142 10.71 -12.03 -1.54
C GLY A 142 12.05 -12.76 -1.66
N LYS A 143 12.05 -13.91 -2.36
CA LYS A 143 13.26 -14.65 -2.70
C LYS A 143 13.98 -13.95 -3.85
N GLY A 144 15.17 -13.39 -3.56
CA GLY A 144 15.97 -12.67 -4.53
C GLY A 144 15.66 -11.18 -4.66
N ARG A 145 16.19 -10.55 -5.73
CA ARG A 145 16.14 -9.07 -5.91
C ARG A 145 15.12 -8.61 -6.97
N TYR A 146 14.44 -9.54 -7.65
CA TYR A 146 13.54 -9.21 -8.75
C TYR A 146 12.09 -9.13 -8.29
N GLY A 147 11.29 -8.31 -8.99
CA GLY A 147 9.87 -8.16 -8.70
C GLY A 147 9.55 -7.66 -7.28
N GLY A 148 10.45 -6.87 -6.66
CA GLY A 148 10.34 -6.49 -5.26
C GLY A 148 9.05 -5.76 -4.88
N ALA A 149 8.55 -4.88 -5.77
CA ALA A 149 7.29 -4.17 -5.55
C ALA A 149 6.10 -5.14 -5.59
N SER A 150 6.05 -6.04 -6.60
CA SER A 150 4.99 -7.05 -6.73
C SER A 150 5.02 -8.08 -5.60
N SER A 151 6.21 -8.48 -5.13
CA SER A 151 6.35 -9.37 -3.97
C SER A 151 5.90 -8.69 -2.67
N ALA A 152 6.15 -7.38 -2.51
CA ALA A 152 5.65 -6.61 -1.38
C ALA A 152 4.12 -6.51 -1.40
N ALA A 153 3.53 -6.28 -2.56
CA ALA A 153 2.08 -6.28 -2.73
C ALA A 153 1.47 -7.69 -2.50
N ALA A 154 2.12 -8.76 -2.98
CA ALA A 154 1.70 -10.14 -2.70
C ALA A 154 1.72 -10.46 -1.20
N PHE A 155 2.69 -9.89 -0.45
CA PHE A 155 2.70 -9.99 1.01
C PHE A 155 1.46 -9.34 1.63
N LEU A 156 1.11 -8.11 1.21
CA LEU A 156 -0.08 -7.41 1.72
C LEU A 156 -1.38 -8.13 1.33
N GLU A 157 -1.45 -8.71 0.14
CA GLU A 157 -2.60 -9.50 -0.34
C GLU A 157 -2.99 -10.61 0.64
N CYS A 158 -2.02 -11.23 1.35
CA CYS A 158 -2.27 -12.25 2.36
C CYS A 158 -3.12 -11.76 3.54
N PHE A 159 -3.20 -10.45 3.75
CA PHE A 159 -3.91 -9.83 4.87
C PHE A 159 -5.26 -9.21 4.47
N VAL A 160 -5.54 -9.14 3.17
CA VAL A 160 -6.83 -8.70 2.65
C VAL A 160 -7.85 -9.83 2.76
N GLU A 161 -9.08 -9.50 3.13
CA GLU A 161 -10.17 -10.47 3.13
C GLU A 161 -10.67 -10.72 1.70
N LYS A 162 -11.03 -11.98 1.42
CA LYS A 162 -11.33 -12.45 0.05
C LYS A 162 -12.42 -11.64 -0.65
N GLU A 163 -13.40 -11.17 0.11
CA GLU A 163 -14.57 -10.44 -0.43
C GLU A 163 -14.29 -8.92 -0.55
N THR A 164 -13.18 -8.45 -0.02
CA THR A 164 -12.81 -7.02 -0.07
C THR A 164 -12.08 -6.72 -1.37
N LYS A 165 -12.62 -5.82 -2.18
CA LYS A 165 -11.92 -5.27 -3.34
C LYS A 165 -10.81 -4.34 -2.88
N TRP A 166 -9.59 -4.64 -3.26
CA TRP A 166 -8.41 -3.99 -2.71
C TRP A 166 -7.52 -3.39 -3.79
N VAL A 167 -6.99 -2.21 -3.50
CA VAL A 167 -5.92 -1.57 -4.26
C VAL A 167 -4.84 -1.07 -3.29
N HIS A 168 -3.62 -1.54 -3.49
CA HIS A 168 -2.43 -0.98 -2.89
C HIS A 168 -1.81 0.06 -3.82
N CYS A 169 -1.48 1.24 -3.28
CA CYS A 169 -0.77 2.30 -3.97
C CYS A 169 0.63 2.43 -3.38
N ASP A 170 1.66 1.94 -4.07
CA ASP A 170 3.05 2.22 -3.70
C ASP A 170 3.45 3.59 -4.25
N ILE A 171 3.49 4.56 -3.35
CA ILE A 171 3.79 5.96 -3.66
C ILE A 171 5.21 6.36 -3.26
N ALA A 172 6.13 5.39 -3.13
CA ALA A 172 7.52 5.65 -2.70
C ALA A 172 8.22 6.70 -3.59
N GLY A 173 7.94 6.71 -4.89
CA GLY A 173 8.46 7.70 -5.82
C GLY A 173 7.83 9.08 -5.65
N PRO A 174 6.51 9.22 -5.90
CA PRO A 174 5.87 10.54 -6.01
C PRO A 174 5.50 11.19 -4.68
N ALA A 175 5.63 10.52 -3.54
CA ALA A 175 5.28 11.09 -2.24
C ALA A 175 6.19 12.24 -1.80
N TYR A 176 7.44 12.25 -2.25
CA TYR A 176 8.43 13.27 -1.91
C TYR A 176 9.34 13.58 -3.11
N LEU A 177 9.48 14.85 -3.44
CA LEU A 177 10.33 15.33 -4.54
C LEU A 177 11.32 16.38 -4.03
N ASP A 178 12.58 16.28 -4.44
CA ASP A 178 13.59 17.30 -4.11
C ASP A 178 13.33 18.63 -4.82
N LYS A 179 12.71 18.56 -5.99
CA LYS A 179 12.36 19.72 -6.82
C LYS A 179 10.92 19.57 -7.29
N PRO A 180 10.20 20.69 -7.53
CA PRO A 180 8.83 20.60 -8.02
C PRO A 180 8.78 19.99 -9.42
N PHE A 181 7.76 19.17 -9.65
CA PHE A 181 7.40 18.61 -10.95
C PHE A 181 5.90 18.86 -11.17
N HIS A 182 5.57 19.83 -12.02
CA HIS A 182 4.18 20.28 -12.18
C HIS A 182 3.21 19.12 -12.48
N PRO A 183 2.08 19.00 -11.75
CA PRO A 183 1.57 19.96 -10.76
C PRO A 183 2.07 19.72 -9.30
N MET A 184 2.95 18.76 -9.08
CA MET A 184 3.43 18.36 -7.74
C MET A 184 4.45 19.38 -7.19
N PRO A 185 4.30 19.82 -5.92
CA PRO A 185 5.29 20.69 -5.25
C PRO A 185 6.55 19.91 -4.89
N ALA A 186 7.61 20.64 -4.52
CA ALA A 186 8.76 20.05 -3.85
C ALA A 186 8.40 19.56 -2.44
N HIS A 187 9.21 18.65 -1.91
CA HIS A 187 9.04 17.99 -0.61
C HIS A 187 7.82 17.08 -0.58
N GLY A 188 7.03 17.07 0.48
CA GLY A 188 5.83 16.27 0.56
C GLY A 188 4.78 16.74 -0.46
N THR A 189 4.51 15.91 -1.46
CA THR A 189 3.70 16.29 -2.63
C THR A 189 2.21 16.24 -2.36
N GLY A 190 1.77 15.43 -1.38
CA GLY A 190 0.37 15.11 -1.18
C GLY A 190 -0.20 14.14 -2.22
N PHE A 191 0.64 13.46 -2.98
CA PHE A 191 0.25 12.50 -4.01
C PHE A 191 -0.80 11.49 -3.50
N GLY A 192 -1.80 11.22 -4.32
CA GLY A 192 -2.93 10.35 -4.00
C GLY A 192 -4.12 11.08 -3.37
N ILE A 193 -3.96 12.31 -2.86
CA ILE A 193 -5.09 13.05 -2.27
C ILE A 193 -6.14 13.38 -3.32
N GLN A 194 -5.72 13.93 -4.45
CA GLN A 194 -6.64 14.33 -5.51
C GLN A 194 -7.27 13.11 -6.20
N THR A 195 -6.49 12.06 -6.43
CA THR A 195 -6.98 10.77 -6.94
C THR A 195 -8.09 10.20 -6.06
N LEU A 196 -7.87 10.13 -4.75
CA LEU A 196 -8.88 9.64 -3.81
C LEU A 196 -10.14 10.51 -3.81
N LEU A 197 -9.99 11.84 -3.76
CA LEU A 197 -11.14 12.75 -3.79
C LEU A 197 -11.93 12.64 -5.09
N LYS A 198 -11.24 12.51 -6.22
CA LYS A 198 -11.88 12.30 -7.54
C LYS A 198 -12.64 10.98 -7.57
N MET A 199 -12.00 9.89 -7.14
CA MET A 199 -12.61 8.57 -7.08
C MET A 199 -13.84 8.56 -6.17
N PHE A 200 -13.76 9.18 -4.99
CA PHE A 200 -14.87 9.26 -4.04
C PHE A 200 -16.04 10.10 -4.56
N ARG A 201 -15.74 11.23 -5.21
CA ARG A 201 -16.78 12.08 -5.81
C ARG A 201 -17.52 11.37 -6.94
N ASP A 202 -16.82 10.56 -7.73
CA ASP A 202 -17.39 9.85 -8.86
C ASP A 202 -18.01 8.50 -8.45
N HIS A 203 -17.84 8.09 -7.18
CA HIS A 203 -18.45 6.88 -6.66
C HIS A 203 -19.97 7.08 -6.56
N LYS A 204 -20.70 6.37 -7.40
CA LYS A 204 -22.15 6.27 -7.28
C LYS A 204 -22.45 5.12 -6.30
N ALA A 205 -23.07 5.46 -5.19
CA ALA A 205 -23.54 4.48 -4.20
C ALA A 205 -24.52 3.46 -4.80
#